data_53fd8b7bf3d695217235d53652d66de2
#
_entry.id   53fd8b7bf3d695217235d53652d66de2
#
_cell.length_a   1.000
_cell.length_b   1.000
_cell.length_c   1.000
_cell.angle_alpha   90.00
_cell.angle_beta   90.00
_cell.angle_gamma   90.00
#
_symmetry.space_group_name_H-M   'P 1'
#
loop_
_entity.id
_entity.type
_entity.pdbx_description
1 polymer ?
#
loop_
_entity_poly.entity_id
_entity_poly.type
_entity_poly.pdbx_seq_one_letter_code
_entity_poly.pdbx_strand_id
1 'polypeptide(L)'
;MGRAEQKADVLVKDQSPGDVKNEVSSRPEDAHSFRLLSAEDKHGFMLLVLLYMLQGIPVGLAFGTMPFLLKSYVGYSQLGIFMLSTYPYSLKLLWSPIVDSLFVSAWRIPCTKLELSLGRRKSWIVPIQLIVGITFLVISYQIDALLENAETSIYLITLVFFGLIVLAATQDIAVDGWALTLLSEENVGFASTAQTIGINVGYFMSFTVFLALNSVEACNKYLRFRPQSTPILTFPAYLQLCAAA
;
A
#
# COMPACT_ATOMS: atom_id res chain seq x y z
N MET A 1 37.95 51.36 -24.88
CA MET A 1 37.60 50.92 -23.55
C MET A 1 36.70 52.00 -22.91
N GLY A 2 35.46 52.20 -23.35
CA GLY A 2 34.62 53.31 -22.93
C GLY A 2 33.16 53.28 -23.38
N ARG A 3 32.73 52.17 -24.03
CA ARG A 3 31.37 52.03 -24.56
C ARG A 3 30.56 50.83 -24.00
N ALA A 4 31.18 49.98 -23.20
CA ALA A 4 30.54 48.81 -22.55
C ALA A 4 30.03 49.12 -21.13
N GLU A 5 30.67 50.06 -20.42
CA GLU A 5 30.25 50.45 -19.05
C GLU A 5 29.03 51.38 -19.02
N GLN A 6 28.79 52.12 -20.10
CA GLN A 6 27.66 53.06 -20.16
C GLN A 6 26.31 52.38 -20.51
N LYS A 7 26.33 51.11 -20.92
CA LYS A 7 25.11 50.28 -21.15
C LYS A 7 24.66 49.49 -19.95
N ALA A 8 25.54 49.26 -18.98
CA ALA A 8 25.19 48.55 -17.76
C ALA A 8 24.46 49.44 -16.73
N ASP A 9 24.78 50.74 -16.71
CA ASP A 9 24.16 51.71 -15.76
C ASP A 9 22.73 52.15 -16.15
N VAL A 10 22.31 51.94 -17.39
CA VAL A 10 20.95 52.32 -17.85
C VAL A 10 19.92 51.26 -17.57
N LEU A 11 20.33 50.01 -17.33
CA LEU A 11 19.41 48.87 -17.07
C LEU A 11 19.09 48.64 -15.59
N VAL A 12 19.73 49.37 -14.66
CA VAL A 12 19.54 49.20 -13.22
C VAL A 12 18.60 50.26 -12.60
N LYS A 13 18.12 51.21 -13.38
CA LYS A 13 17.43 52.39 -12.84
C LYS A 13 15.92 52.44 -13.03
N ASP A 14 15.29 51.35 -13.50
CA ASP A 14 13.84 51.34 -13.75
C ASP A 14 13.10 50.16 -13.13
N GLN A 15 13.50 49.71 -11.95
CA GLN A 15 12.69 48.85 -11.11
C GLN A 15 12.28 49.61 -9.84
N SER A 16 11.11 50.20 -9.90
CA SER A 16 10.43 50.82 -8.77
C SER A 16 10.19 49.76 -7.66
N PRO A 17 10.44 50.08 -6.36
CA PRO A 17 10.22 49.16 -5.25
C PRO A 17 8.75 48.78 -5.00
N GLY A 18 7.83 49.26 -5.85
CA GLY A 18 6.40 48.98 -5.74
C GLY A 18 5.91 47.69 -6.40
N ASP A 19 6.61 47.18 -7.44
CA ASP A 19 6.11 46.06 -8.26
C ASP A 19 6.45 44.68 -7.72
N VAL A 20 7.39 44.59 -6.75
CA VAL A 20 7.80 43.33 -6.12
C VAL A 20 6.81 42.83 -5.07
N LYS A 21 5.87 43.66 -4.63
CA LYS A 21 4.90 43.30 -3.58
C LYS A 21 3.61 42.65 -4.11
N ASN A 22 3.34 42.67 -5.42
CA ASN A 22 2.10 42.19 -5.96
C ASN A 22 2.16 40.79 -6.63
N GLU A 23 3.36 40.21 -6.80
CA GLU A 23 3.50 38.85 -7.34
C GLU A 23 3.57 37.72 -6.28
N VAL A 24 3.59 38.05 -4.99
CA VAL A 24 3.62 37.07 -3.89
C VAL A 24 2.21 36.75 -3.37
N SER A 25 1.16 37.36 -3.90
CA SER A 25 -0.20 37.27 -3.35
C SER A 25 -1.20 36.45 -4.17
N SER A 26 -0.76 35.49 -4.97
CA SER A 26 -1.68 34.51 -5.54
C SER A 26 -1.12 33.08 -5.35
N ARG A 27 -1.01 32.64 -4.11
CA ARG A 27 -1.12 31.22 -3.82
C ARG A 27 -2.60 30.89 -4.00
N PRO A 28 -2.96 30.00 -4.90
CA PRO A 28 -4.29 29.43 -4.91
C PRO A 28 -4.39 28.44 -3.73
N GLU A 29 -4.64 28.95 -2.52
CA GLU A 29 -5.00 28.09 -1.37
C GLU A 29 -6.35 27.40 -1.58
N ASP A 30 -7.08 27.77 -2.63
CA ASP A 30 -8.42 27.26 -2.92
C ASP A 30 -8.45 26.04 -3.88
N ALA A 31 -7.33 25.69 -4.50
CA ALA A 31 -7.31 24.67 -5.58
C ALA A 31 -7.39 23.21 -5.07
N HIS A 32 -7.27 22.96 -3.76
CA HIS A 32 -7.14 21.60 -3.22
C HIS A 32 -8.18 21.23 -2.15
N SER A 33 -9.39 21.76 -2.24
CA SER A 33 -10.45 21.27 -1.34
C SER A 33 -11.07 20.00 -1.94
N PHE A 34 -11.06 18.89 -1.18
CA PHE A 34 -11.70 17.62 -1.56
C PHE A 34 -13.19 17.80 -1.96
N ARG A 35 -13.85 18.84 -1.46
CA ARG A 35 -15.25 19.16 -1.80
C ARG A 35 -15.41 19.63 -3.23
N LEU A 36 -14.38 20.23 -3.83
CA LEU A 36 -14.40 20.77 -5.19
C LEU A 36 -14.03 19.74 -6.27
N LEU A 37 -13.59 18.52 -5.88
CA LEU A 37 -13.30 17.46 -6.84
C LEU A 37 -14.55 17.11 -7.65
N SER A 38 -14.33 16.79 -8.94
CA SER A 38 -15.36 16.25 -9.83
C SER A 38 -15.90 14.92 -9.29
N ALA A 39 -17.08 14.50 -9.73
CA ALA A 39 -17.62 13.19 -9.35
C ALA A 39 -16.73 12.03 -9.81
N GLU A 40 -16.07 12.17 -10.96
CA GLU A 40 -15.13 11.19 -11.52
C GLU A 40 -13.87 11.09 -10.66
N ASP A 41 -13.25 12.23 -10.27
CA ASP A 41 -12.08 12.24 -9.40
C ASP A 41 -12.37 11.69 -8.00
N LYS A 42 -13.56 11.97 -7.44
CA LYS A 42 -13.99 11.37 -6.17
C LYS A 42 -14.08 9.85 -6.26
N HIS A 43 -14.65 9.34 -7.35
CA HIS A 43 -14.73 7.91 -7.59
C HIS A 43 -13.33 7.29 -7.76
N GLY A 44 -12.47 7.93 -8.54
CA GLY A 44 -11.07 7.55 -8.72
C GLY A 44 -10.31 7.53 -7.39
N PHE A 45 -10.46 8.58 -6.58
CA PHE A 45 -9.85 8.67 -5.25
C PHE A 45 -10.30 7.54 -4.32
N MET A 46 -11.61 7.27 -4.24
CA MET A 46 -12.13 6.18 -3.40
C MET A 46 -11.64 4.80 -3.87
N LEU A 47 -11.55 4.59 -5.19
CA LEU A 47 -10.99 3.36 -5.75
C LEU A 47 -9.51 3.20 -5.38
N LEU A 48 -8.72 4.27 -5.45
CA LEU A 48 -7.32 4.26 -5.02
C LEU A 48 -7.17 3.95 -3.53
N VAL A 49 -7.96 4.59 -2.67
CA VAL A 49 -7.97 4.30 -1.23
C VAL A 49 -8.26 2.83 -0.97
N LEU A 50 -9.25 2.25 -1.67
CA LEU A 50 -9.58 0.82 -1.53
C LEU A 50 -8.42 -0.07 -1.97
N LEU A 51 -7.80 0.20 -3.12
CA LEU A 51 -6.67 -0.59 -3.62
C LEU A 51 -5.46 -0.51 -2.68
N TYR A 52 -5.12 0.67 -2.20
CA TYR A 52 -4.03 0.83 -1.22
C TYR A 52 -4.37 0.20 0.14
N MET A 53 -5.64 0.20 0.55
CA MET A 53 -6.08 -0.48 1.77
C MET A 53 -5.88 -2.00 1.65
N LEU A 54 -6.22 -2.59 0.51
CA LEU A 54 -5.98 -4.02 0.26
C LEU A 54 -4.49 -4.37 0.29
N GLN A 55 -3.61 -3.48 -0.19
CA GLN A 55 -2.16 -3.65 -0.09
C GLN A 55 -1.64 -3.46 1.35
N GLY A 56 -2.27 -2.59 2.12
CA GLY A 56 -1.94 -2.35 3.52
C GLY A 56 -2.09 -3.60 4.40
N ILE A 57 -2.96 -4.54 4.02
CA ILE A 57 -3.20 -5.78 4.77
C ILE A 57 -1.96 -6.68 4.79
N PRO A 58 -1.40 -7.17 3.66
CA PRO A 58 -0.18 -7.99 3.69
C PRO A 58 1.03 -7.26 4.28
N VAL A 59 1.11 -5.94 4.07
CA VAL A 59 2.17 -5.10 4.67
C VAL A 59 2.02 -5.07 6.20
N GLY A 60 0.82 -4.82 6.73
CA GLY A 60 0.55 -4.82 8.17
C GLY A 60 0.77 -6.19 8.83
N LEU A 61 0.45 -7.28 8.12
CA LEU A 61 0.77 -8.64 8.57
C LEU A 61 2.28 -8.86 8.67
N ALA A 62 3.04 -8.52 7.62
CA ALA A 62 4.48 -8.77 7.58
C ALA A 62 5.29 -7.87 8.52
N PHE A 63 4.96 -6.58 8.60
CA PHE A 63 5.71 -5.61 9.40
C PHE A 63 5.25 -5.50 10.86
N GLY A 64 3.99 -5.84 11.15
CA GLY A 64 3.39 -5.69 12.47
C GLY A 64 3.01 -7.01 13.12
N THR A 65 2.01 -7.68 12.57
CA THR A 65 1.36 -8.84 13.19
C THR A 65 2.29 -10.04 13.35
N MET A 66 2.97 -10.43 12.28
CA MET A 66 3.85 -11.61 12.31
C MET A 66 5.03 -11.46 13.25
N PRO A 67 5.78 -10.34 13.26
CA PRO A 67 6.85 -10.15 14.26
C PRO A 67 6.33 -10.19 15.69
N PHE A 68 5.15 -9.64 15.95
CA PHE A 68 4.53 -9.66 17.27
C PHE A 68 4.17 -11.09 17.71
N LEU A 69 3.55 -11.88 16.82
CA LEU A 69 3.19 -13.26 17.11
C LEU A 69 4.43 -14.16 17.24
N LEU A 70 5.36 -14.07 16.30
CA LEU A 70 6.58 -14.89 16.27
C LEU A 70 7.46 -14.68 17.51
N LYS A 71 7.48 -13.48 18.09
CA LYS A 71 8.23 -13.19 19.32
C LYS A 71 7.89 -14.13 20.46
N SER A 72 6.70 -14.70 20.49
CA SER A 72 6.27 -15.67 21.53
C SER A 72 6.77 -17.08 21.28
N TYR A 73 7.22 -17.41 20.06
CA TYR A 73 7.61 -18.75 19.63
C TYR A 73 9.10 -18.88 19.30
N VAL A 74 9.77 -17.79 18.94
CA VAL A 74 11.16 -17.82 18.44
C VAL A 74 12.05 -16.78 19.14
N GLY A 75 13.37 -17.03 19.12
CA GLY A 75 14.36 -16.09 19.62
C GLY A 75 14.59 -14.89 18.67
N TYR A 76 15.23 -13.84 19.17
CA TYR A 76 15.50 -12.61 18.42
C TYR A 76 16.33 -12.83 17.14
N SER A 77 17.23 -13.83 17.14
CA SER A 77 18.02 -14.18 15.95
C SER A 77 17.13 -14.66 14.79
N GLN A 78 16.18 -15.55 15.10
CA GLN A 78 15.22 -16.09 14.14
C GLN A 78 14.21 -15.01 13.70
N LEU A 79 13.80 -14.14 14.62
CA LEU A 79 12.99 -12.98 14.28
C LEU A 79 13.71 -12.04 13.29
N GLY A 80 15.04 -11.88 13.45
CA GLY A 80 15.89 -11.16 12.50
C GLY A 80 15.88 -11.78 11.09
N ILE A 81 15.85 -13.13 11.00
CA ILE A 81 15.71 -13.83 9.71
C ILE A 81 14.34 -13.49 9.08
N PHE A 82 13.27 -13.53 9.86
CA PHE A 82 11.94 -13.17 9.36
C PHE A 82 11.90 -11.74 8.81
N MET A 83 12.60 -10.80 9.44
CA MET A 83 12.63 -9.40 8.97
C MET A 83 13.22 -9.24 7.56
N LEU A 84 13.98 -10.22 7.04
CA LEU A 84 14.43 -10.20 5.64
C LEU A 84 13.26 -10.22 4.66
N SER A 85 12.10 -10.74 5.07
CA SER A 85 10.89 -10.75 4.25
C SER A 85 10.36 -9.34 3.90
N THR A 86 10.77 -8.32 4.66
CA THR A 86 10.29 -6.93 4.45
C THR A 86 11.12 -6.14 3.45
N TYR A 87 12.35 -6.59 3.12
CA TYR A 87 13.29 -5.89 2.22
C TYR A 87 12.73 -5.60 0.82
N PRO A 88 11.95 -6.50 0.19
CA PRO A 88 11.44 -6.22 -1.16
C PRO A 88 10.66 -4.92 -1.25
N TYR A 89 9.92 -4.53 -0.21
CA TYR A 89 9.18 -3.28 -0.22
C TYR A 89 10.08 -2.04 -0.33
N SER A 90 11.25 -2.08 0.29
CA SER A 90 12.27 -1.02 0.18
C SER A 90 13.00 -1.04 -1.16
N LEU A 91 13.13 -2.22 -1.77
CA LEU A 91 13.87 -2.42 -3.00
C LEU A 91 13.00 -2.33 -4.26
N LYS A 92 11.70 -2.00 -4.14
CA LYS A 92 10.74 -2.00 -5.26
C LYS A 92 11.18 -1.19 -6.48
N LEU A 93 12.00 -0.16 -6.29
CA LEU A 93 12.54 0.67 -7.37
C LEU A 93 13.40 -0.11 -8.36
N LEU A 94 14.04 -1.24 -7.95
CA LEU A 94 14.90 -2.04 -8.83
C LEU A 94 14.13 -2.68 -9.98
N TRP A 95 12.84 -3.06 -9.76
CA TRP A 95 12.02 -3.68 -10.81
C TRP A 95 10.86 -2.82 -11.28
N SER A 96 10.71 -1.60 -10.75
CA SER A 96 9.70 -0.64 -11.22
C SER A 96 9.72 -0.43 -12.73
N PRO A 97 10.89 -0.27 -13.41
CA PRO A 97 10.93 -0.13 -14.86
C PRO A 97 10.38 -1.36 -15.61
N ILE A 98 10.51 -2.55 -15.03
CA ILE A 98 9.97 -3.79 -15.61
C ILE A 98 8.44 -3.76 -15.56
N VAL A 99 7.88 -3.44 -14.40
CA VAL A 99 6.41 -3.35 -14.22
C VAL A 99 5.81 -2.27 -15.12
N ASP A 100 6.53 -1.15 -15.30
CA ASP A 100 6.08 -0.05 -16.14
C ASP A 100 6.17 -0.35 -17.65
N SER A 101 7.10 -1.17 -18.06
CA SER A 101 7.32 -1.52 -19.49
C SER A 101 6.54 -2.75 -19.93
N LEU A 102 6.41 -3.76 -19.07
CA LEU A 102 5.72 -5.01 -19.39
C LEU A 102 4.23 -4.93 -19.04
N PHE A 103 3.38 -5.20 -20.02
CA PHE A 103 1.94 -5.33 -19.80
C PHE A 103 1.33 -6.32 -20.79
N VAL A 104 0.24 -6.96 -20.35
CA VAL A 104 -0.57 -7.83 -21.19
C VAL A 104 -1.85 -7.08 -21.55
N SER A 105 -2.04 -6.80 -22.83
CA SER A 105 -3.20 -6.01 -23.33
C SER A 105 -4.53 -6.78 -23.26
N ALA A 106 -4.49 -8.10 -23.28
CA ALA A 106 -5.67 -8.96 -23.14
C ALA A 106 -5.32 -10.30 -22.49
N TRP A 107 -6.06 -10.68 -21.47
CA TRP A 107 -5.97 -12.01 -20.87
C TRP A 107 -7.03 -12.91 -21.51
N ARG A 108 -6.56 -13.96 -22.23
CA ARG A 108 -7.41 -15.07 -22.65
C ARG A 108 -7.39 -16.13 -21.58
N ILE A 109 -8.52 -16.32 -20.92
CA ILE A 109 -8.69 -17.46 -20.02
C ILE A 109 -8.94 -18.69 -20.88
N PRO A 110 -8.04 -19.71 -20.87
CA PRO A 110 -8.12 -20.83 -21.83
C PRO A 110 -9.38 -21.69 -21.70
N CYS A 111 -10.10 -21.59 -20.58
CA CYS A 111 -11.32 -22.36 -20.32
C CYS A 111 -12.62 -21.57 -20.58
N THR A 112 -12.57 -20.28 -20.85
CA THR A 112 -13.77 -19.47 -21.11
C THR A 112 -13.50 -18.56 -22.31
N LYS A 113 -14.49 -18.40 -23.21
CA LYS A 113 -14.42 -17.46 -24.34
C LYS A 113 -14.45 -15.99 -23.90
N LEU A 114 -14.09 -15.71 -22.64
CA LEU A 114 -14.09 -14.38 -22.05
C LEU A 114 -12.74 -13.71 -22.33
N GLU A 115 -12.70 -12.82 -23.30
CA GLU A 115 -11.60 -11.88 -23.48
C GLU A 115 -11.80 -10.70 -22.53
N LEU A 116 -11.10 -10.69 -21.38
CA LEU A 116 -11.04 -9.51 -20.55
C LEU A 116 -10.02 -8.56 -21.17
N SER A 117 -10.50 -7.47 -21.75
CA SER A 117 -9.68 -6.33 -22.15
C SER A 117 -9.25 -5.60 -20.87
N LEU A 118 -8.18 -6.09 -20.23
CA LEU A 118 -7.57 -5.44 -19.08
C LEU A 118 -6.62 -4.36 -19.61
N GLY A 119 -6.86 -3.11 -19.20
CA GLY A 119 -5.93 -2.02 -19.49
C GLY A 119 -4.56 -2.28 -18.86
N ARG A 120 -3.53 -1.56 -19.32
CA ARG A 120 -2.11 -1.73 -18.96
C ARG A 120 -1.84 -2.00 -17.48
N ARG A 121 -2.49 -1.28 -16.57
CA ARG A 121 -2.24 -1.37 -15.11
C ARG A 121 -3.02 -2.50 -14.44
N LYS A 122 -4.26 -2.74 -14.88
CA LYS A 122 -5.10 -3.82 -14.34
C LYS A 122 -4.53 -5.21 -14.61
N SER A 123 -3.70 -5.37 -15.66
CA SER A 123 -3.05 -6.65 -15.99
C SER A 123 -2.05 -7.12 -14.93
N TRP A 124 -1.55 -6.21 -14.08
CA TRP A 124 -0.73 -6.53 -12.93
C TRP A 124 -1.54 -6.69 -11.65
N ILE A 125 -2.47 -5.76 -11.41
CA ILE A 125 -3.23 -5.70 -10.15
C ILE A 125 -4.08 -6.96 -9.94
N VAL A 126 -4.86 -7.36 -10.95
CA VAL A 126 -5.81 -8.49 -10.81
C VAL A 126 -5.09 -9.82 -10.55
N PRO A 127 -4.08 -10.24 -11.33
CA PRO A 127 -3.37 -11.50 -11.04
C PRO A 127 -2.68 -11.49 -9.68
N ILE A 128 -2.05 -10.38 -9.32
CA ILE A 128 -1.37 -10.26 -8.02
C ILE A 128 -2.37 -10.42 -6.89
N GLN A 129 -3.52 -9.74 -6.94
CA GLN A 129 -4.54 -9.84 -5.91
C GLN A 129 -5.08 -11.26 -5.77
N LEU A 130 -5.27 -11.96 -6.89
CA LEU A 130 -5.68 -13.37 -6.87
C LEU A 130 -4.62 -14.26 -6.22
N ILE A 131 -3.35 -14.08 -6.56
CA ILE A 131 -2.24 -14.86 -5.97
C ILE A 131 -2.14 -14.57 -4.47
N VAL A 132 -2.24 -13.33 -4.04
CA VAL A 132 -2.24 -12.95 -2.62
C VAL A 132 -3.40 -13.61 -1.88
N GLY A 133 -4.62 -13.55 -2.45
CA GLY A 133 -5.80 -14.19 -1.86
C GLY A 133 -5.65 -15.71 -1.74
N ILE A 134 -5.18 -16.38 -2.79
CA ILE A 134 -4.91 -17.84 -2.76
C ILE A 134 -3.82 -18.15 -1.72
N THR A 135 -2.77 -17.35 -1.64
CA THR A 135 -1.70 -17.55 -0.66
C THR A 135 -2.24 -17.43 0.77
N PHE A 136 -3.08 -16.44 1.05
CA PHE A 136 -3.73 -16.30 2.36
C PHE A 136 -4.63 -17.50 2.68
N LEU A 137 -5.39 -18.01 1.71
CA LEU A 137 -6.20 -19.22 1.91
C LEU A 137 -5.32 -20.43 2.24
N VAL A 138 -4.27 -20.67 1.47
CA VAL A 138 -3.38 -21.82 1.69
C VAL A 138 -2.71 -21.73 3.06
N ILE A 139 -2.17 -20.54 3.40
CA ILE A 139 -1.53 -20.34 4.69
C ILE A 139 -2.52 -20.50 5.84
N SER A 140 -3.76 -20.05 5.70
CA SER A 140 -4.77 -20.12 6.77
C SER A 140 -5.00 -21.53 7.32
N TYR A 141 -4.80 -22.55 6.51
CA TYR A 141 -4.93 -23.95 6.93
C TYR A 141 -3.70 -24.51 7.65
N GLN A 142 -2.55 -23.87 7.51
CA GLN A 142 -1.28 -24.37 8.00
C GLN A 142 -0.63 -23.46 9.05
N ILE A 143 -1.13 -22.26 9.23
CA ILE A 143 -0.45 -21.22 10.01
C ILE A 143 -0.30 -21.59 11.49
N ASP A 144 -1.28 -22.26 12.10
CA ASP A 144 -1.20 -22.66 13.51
C ASP A 144 -0.08 -23.71 13.69
N ALA A 145 -0.01 -24.71 12.81
CA ALA A 145 1.06 -25.72 12.83
C ALA A 145 2.45 -25.12 12.53
N LEU A 146 2.50 -24.10 11.64
CA LEU A 146 3.73 -23.38 11.33
C LEU A 146 4.20 -22.53 12.51
N LEU A 147 3.30 -21.93 13.27
CA LEU A 147 3.62 -21.13 14.45
C LEU A 147 4.05 -22.04 15.63
N GLU A 148 3.38 -23.15 15.86
CA GLU A 148 3.77 -24.12 16.89
C GLU A 148 5.18 -24.69 16.65
N ASN A 149 5.57 -24.87 15.39
CA ASN A 149 6.89 -25.34 14.98
C ASN A 149 7.75 -24.20 14.40
N ALA A 150 7.57 -22.96 14.88
CA ALA A 150 8.16 -21.78 14.28
C ALA A 150 9.70 -21.82 14.23
N GLU A 151 10.36 -22.41 15.23
CA GLU A 151 11.82 -22.55 15.24
C GLU A 151 12.37 -23.30 14.03
N THR A 152 11.69 -24.38 13.62
CA THR A 152 12.07 -25.19 12.46
C THR A 152 11.56 -24.60 11.15
N SER A 153 10.38 -23.96 11.20
CA SER A 153 9.65 -23.46 10.03
C SER A 153 9.97 -22.00 9.67
N ILE A 154 10.86 -21.34 10.42
CA ILE A 154 11.13 -19.90 10.26
C ILE A 154 11.53 -19.54 8.83
N TYR A 155 12.33 -20.36 8.16
CA TYR A 155 12.75 -20.11 6.78
C TYR A 155 11.56 -20.18 5.79
N LEU A 156 10.64 -21.15 6.01
CA LEU A 156 9.44 -21.29 5.19
C LEU A 156 8.50 -20.10 5.39
N ILE A 157 8.26 -19.72 6.65
CA ILE A 157 7.45 -18.55 7.00
C ILE A 157 8.05 -17.29 6.35
N THR A 158 9.36 -17.11 6.48
CA THR A 158 10.08 -15.98 5.88
C THR A 158 9.95 -15.95 4.36
N LEU A 159 10.13 -17.11 3.69
CA LEU A 159 10.03 -17.22 2.23
C LEU A 159 8.62 -16.88 1.73
N VAL A 160 7.58 -17.37 2.41
CA VAL A 160 6.19 -17.09 2.04
C VAL A 160 5.86 -15.61 2.20
N PHE A 161 6.24 -15.01 3.34
CA PHE A 161 6.03 -13.58 3.56
C PHE A 161 6.90 -12.71 2.65
N PHE A 162 8.12 -13.14 2.33
CA PHE A 162 8.96 -12.50 1.32
C PHE A 162 8.22 -12.44 -0.04
N GLY A 163 7.67 -13.57 -0.49
CA GLY A 163 6.87 -13.62 -1.71
C GLY A 163 5.64 -12.70 -1.67
N LEU A 164 4.91 -12.68 -0.55
CA LEU A 164 3.77 -11.77 -0.36
C LEU A 164 4.18 -10.30 -0.45
N ILE A 165 5.32 -9.93 0.14
CA ILE A 165 5.81 -8.54 0.11
C ILE A 165 6.35 -8.18 -1.29
N VAL A 166 6.95 -9.10 -2.04
CA VAL A 166 7.29 -8.88 -3.46
C VAL A 166 6.03 -8.59 -4.28
N LEU A 167 4.96 -9.37 -4.07
CA LEU A 167 3.69 -9.15 -4.75
C LEU A 167 3.05 -7.82 -4.37
N ALA A 168 2.99 -7.49 -3.07
CA ALA A 168 2.46 -6.22 -2.58
C ALA A 168 3.25 -5.02 -3.12
N ALA A 169 4.59 -5.08 -3.12
CA ALA A 169 5.46 -4.05 -3.68
C ALA A 169 5.27 -3.88 -5.20
N THR A 170 5.07 -4.98 -5.92
CA THR A 170 4.80 -4.95 -7.37
C THR A 170 3.43 -4.35 -7.67
N GLN A 171 2.42 -4.70 -6.86
CA GLN A 171 1.09 -4.11 -6.97
C GLN A 171 1.10 -2.61 -6.68
N ASP A 172 1.89 -2.17 -5.69
CA ASP A 172 2.06 -0.77 -5.32
C ASP A 172 2.58 0.05 -6.51
N ILE A 173 3.61 -0.42 -7.22
CA ILE A 173 4.12 0.20 -8.44
C ILE A 173 3.00 0.33 -9.50
N ALA A 174 2.22 -0.73 -9.69
CA ALA A 174 1.15 -0.72 -10.70
C ALA A 174 0.02 0.25 -10.33
N VAL A 175 -0.35 0.35 -9.06
CA VAL A 175 -1.37 1.28 -8.56
C VAL A 175 -0.88 2.72 -8.59
N ASP A 176 0.37 2.99 -8.18
CA ASP A 176 1.00 4.31 -8.28
C ASP A 176 0.97 4.83 -9.72
N GLY A 177 1.36 3.97 -10.66
CA GLY A 177 1.29 4.33 -12.08
C GLY A 177 -0.14 4.50 -12.61
N TRP A 178 -1.15 3.82 -12.04
CA TRP A 178 -2.55 3.99 -12.43
C TRP A 178 -3.15 5.25 -11.85
N ALA A 179 -2.76 5.63 -10.65
CA ALA A 179 -3.21 6.86 -9.98
C ALA A 179 -2.97 8.11 -10.84
N LEU A 180 -1.83 8.16 -11.55
CA LEU A 180 -1.48 9.27 -12.46
C LEU A 180 -2.43 9.41 -13.65
N THR A 181 -3.18 8.37 -14.01
CA THR A 181 -4.10 8.37 -15.14
C THR A 181 -5.57 8.32 -14.71
N LEU A 182 -5.83 8.03 -13.44
CA LEU A 182 -7.17 7.89 -12.89
C LEU A 182 -7.73 9.23 -12.38
N LEU A 183 -6.86 10.11 -11.93
CA LEU A 183 -7.19 11.45 -11.48
C LEU A 183 -6.86 12.47 -12.57
N SER A 184 -7.60 13.57 -12.60
CA SER A 184 -7.30 14.70 -13.49
C SER A 184 -5.94 15.32 -13.15
N GLU A 185 -5.26 15.94 -14.12
CA GLU A 185 -3.92 16.54 -13.94
C GLU A 185 -3.87 17.53 -12.77
N GLU A 186 -4.95 18.29 -12.57
CA GLU A 186 -5.08 19.26 -11.47
C GLU A 186 -5.15 18.58 -10.10
N ASN A 187 -5.67 17.34 -10.04
CA ASN A 187 -5.96 16.61 -8.80
C ASN A 187 -5.03 15.42 -8.54
N VAL A 188 -3.99 15.21 -9.34
CA VAL A 188 -3.01 14.11 -9.17
C VAL A 188 -2.36 14.13 -7.77
N GLY A 189 -2.23 15.30 -7.15
CA GLY A 189 -1.71 15.43 -5.78
C GLY A 189 -2.50 14.62 -4.73
N PHE A 190 -3.81 14.38 -4.97
CA PHE A 190 -4.62 13.53 -4.08
C PHE A 190 -4.26 12.04 -4.14
N ALA A 191 -3.50 11.58 -5.15
CA ALA A 191 -3.03 10.20 -5.22
C ALA A 191 -2.17 9.82 -3.99
N SER A 192 -1.25 10.69 -3.58
CA SER A 192 -0.42 10.49 -2.40
C SER A 192 -1.23 10.48 -1.10
N THR A 193 -2.29 11.29 -1.03
CA THR A 193 -3.22 11.28 0.10
C THR A 193 -4.01 9.98 0.13
N ALA A 194 -4.51 9.49 -1.01
CA ALA A 194 -5.21 8.22 -1.11
C ALA A 194 -4.31 7.05 -0.70
N GLN A 195 -3.03 7.05 -1.13
CA GLN A 195 -2.03 6.06 -0.75
C GLN A 195 -1.81 6.07 0.77
N THR A 196 -1.56 7.25 1.35
CA THR A 196 -1.33 7.38 2.79
C THR A 196 -2.53 6.89 3.60
N ILE A 197 -3.75 7.29 3.25
CA ILE A 197 -4.97 6.85 3.92
C ILE A 197 -5.15 5.33 3.76
N GLY A 198 -5.10 4.83 2.52
CA GLY A 198 -5.36 3.43 2.22
C GLY A 198 -4.39 2.49 2.93
N ILE A 199 -3.08 2.68 2.74
CA ILE A 199 -2.07 1.81 3.37
C ILE A 199 -2.17 1.84 4.89
N ASN A 200 -2.32 3.02 5.50
CA ASN A 200 -2.42 3.12 6.96
C ASN A 200 -3.70 2.49 7.52
N VAL A 201 -4.83 2.60 6.83
CA VAL A 201 -6.08 1.92 7.23
C VAL A 201 -5.91 0.41 7.13
N GLY A 202 -5.37 -0.10 6.01
CA GLY A 202 -5.08 -1.53 5.85
C GLY A 202 -4.11 -2.07 6.89
N TYR A 203 -3.03 -1.34 7.15
CA TYR A 203 -2.06 -1.67 8.20
C TYR A 203 -2.71 -1.69 9.58
N PHE A 204 -3.47 -0.67 9.94
CA PHE A 204 -4.18 -0.58 11.22
C PHE A 204 -5.17 -1.73 11.41
N MET A 205 -5.95 -2.05 10.38
CA MET A 205 -6.87 -3.20 10.41
C MET A 205 -6.12 -4.51 10.63
N SER A 206 -5.03 -4.70 9.90
CA SER A 206 -4.24 -5.93 9.92
C SER A 206 -3.41 -6.11 11.19
N PHE A 207 -2.92 -5.04 11.77
CA PHE A 207 -2.10 -5.09 12.97
C PHE A 207 -2.94 -4.84 14.23
N THR A 208 -3.50 -3.65 14.39
CA THR A 208 -4.13 -3.23 15.65
C THR A 208 -5.48 -3.91 15.88
N VAL A 209 -6.37 -3.85 14.87
CA VAL A 209 -7.72 -4.40 15.02
C VAL A 209 -7.67 -5.92 15.13
N PHE A 210 -6.85 -6.57 14.28
CA PHE A 210 -6.69 -8.01 14.36
C PHE A 210 -6.14 -8.45 15.73
N LEU A 211 -5.05 -7.87 16.23
CA LEU A 211 -4.48 -8.25 17.54
C LEU A 211 -5.45 -8.00 18.69
N ALA A 212 -6.22 -6.92 18.65
CA ALA A 212 -7.27 -6.66 19.64
C ALA A 212 -8.36 -7.73 19.64
N LEU A 213 -8.79 -8.20 18.48
CA LEU A 213 -9.80 -9.26 18.33
C LEU A 213 -9.23 -10.67 18.56
N ASN A 214 -7.94 -10.86 18.40
CA ASN A 214 -7.24 -12.11 18.68
C ASN A 214 -6.89 -12.27 20.18
N SER A 215 -6.81 -11.16 20.94
CA SER A 215 -6.55 -11.20 22.36
C SER A 215 -7.81 -11.56 23.16
N VAL A 216 -7.81 -12.71 23.85
CA VAL A 216 -8.90 -13.14 24.73
C VAL A 216 -9.17 -12.12 25.84
N GLU A 217 -8.09 -11.55 26.40
CA GLU A 217 -8.18 -10.57 27.50
C GLU A 217 -8.83 -9.27 27.03
N ALA A 218 -8.40 -8.72 25.88
CA ALA A 218 -8.98 -7.52 25.29
C ALA A 218 -10.46 -7.73 24.90
N CYS A 219 -10.77 -8.89 24.30
CA CYS A 219 -12.13 -9.26 23.96
C CYS A 219 -13.06 -9.32 25.18
N ASN A 220 -12.61 -9.95 26.25
CA ASN A 220 -13.40 -10.11 27.47
C ASN A 220 -13.60 -8.79 28.23
N LYS A 221 -12.60 -7.88 28.15
CA LYS A 221 -12.64 -6.60 28.86
C LYS A 221 -13.49 -5.53 28.16
N TYR A 222 -13.43 -5.50 26.82
CA TYR A 222 -14.01 -4.38 26.06
C TYR A 222 -15.16 -4.75 25.13
N LEU A 223 -15.24 -6.02 24.68
CA LEU A 223 -16.16 -6.42 23.60
C LEU A 223 -17.23 -7.42 24.06
N ARG A 224 -17.00 -8.16 25.15
CA ARG A 224 -17.91 -9.22 25.59
C ARG A 224 -18.59 -8.88 26.91
N PHE A 225 -19.87 -9.18 26.99
CA PHE A 225 -20.64 -9.11 28.25
C PHE A 225 -20.43 -10.35 29.15
N ARG A 226 -20.02 -11.48 28.55
CA ARG A 226 -19.71 -12.73 29.29
C ARG A 226 -18.31 -13.22 28.88
N PRO A 227 -17.42 -13.44 29.85
CA PRO A 227 -16.06 -13.96 29.57
C PRO A 227 -16.10 -15.31 28.86
N GLN A 228 -15.26 -15.49 27.86
CA GLN A 228 -15.04 -16.73 27.14
C GLN A 228 -13.53 -17.02 27.02
N SER A 229 -13.16 -18.30 26.85
CA SER A 229 -11.75 -18.72 26.73
C SER A 229 -11.17 -18.60 25.30
N THR A 230 -12.02 -18.31 24.31
CA THR A 230 -11.60 -18.21 22.90
C THR A 230 -11.56 -16.78 22.41
N PRO A 231 -10.65 -16.39 21.50
CA PRO A 231 -10.66 -15.08 20.87
C PRO A 231 -11.92 -14.90 20.00
N ILE A 232 -12.24 -13.65 19.64
CA ILE A 232 -13.33 -13.37 18.68
C ILE A 232 -12.89 -13.72 17.26
N LEU A 233 -11.63 -13.45 16.94
CA LEU A 233 -11.06 -13.69 15.62
C LEU A 233 -9.73 -14.43 15.76
N THR A 234 -9.69 -15.67 15.29
CA THR A 234 -8.45 -16.47 15.22
C THR A 234 -7.61 -16.05 14.01
N PHE A 235 -6.32 -16.32 14.04
CA PHE A 235 -5.43 -15.96 12.92
C PHE A 235 -5.80 -16.65 11.60
N PRO A 236 -6.11 -17.95 11.57
CA PRO A 236 -6.64 -18.60 10.36
C PRO A 236 -7.91 -17.95 9.81
N ALA A 237 -8.88 -17.64 10.68
CA ALA A 237 -10.12 -17.00 10.26
C ALA A 237 -9.89 -15.59 9.69
N TYR A 238 -8.95 -14.84 10.25
CA TYR A 238 -8.55 -13.55 9.73
C TYR A 238 -7.94 -13.65 8.32
N LEU A 239 -7.03 -14.60 8.10
CA LEU A 239 -6.43 -14.84 6.78
C LEU A 239 -7.48 -15.24 5.73
N GLN A 240 -8.48 -16.07 6.11
CA GLN A 240 -9.60 -16.42 5.23
C GLN A 240 -10.46 -15.21 4.88
N LEU A 241 -10.73 -14.32 5.85
CA LEU A 241 -11.45 -13.08 5.61
C LEU A 241 -10.68 -12.18 4.62
N CYS A 242 -9.36 -12.02 4.81
CA CYS A 242 -8.52 -11.24 3.91
C CYS A 242 -8.40 -11.85 2.50
N ALA A 243 -8.50 -13.17 2.39
CA ALA A 243 -8.49 -13.87 1.10
C ALA A 243 -9.78 -13.67 0.31
N ALA A 244 -10.91 -13.40 1.00
CA ALA A 244 -12.22 -13.19 0.39
C ALA A 244 -12.47 -11.71 0.01
N ALA A 245 -11.63 -10.77 0.50
CA ALA A 245 -11.73 -9.33 0.23
C ALA A 245 -11.04 -8.94 -1.08
#